data_34b2086dd5890012f1a9ca23dcb9d033
#
_entry.id   34b2086dd5890012f1a9ca23dcb9d033
#
_cell.length_a   1.000
_cell.length_b   1.000
_cell.length_c   1.000
_cell.angle_alpha   90.00
_cell.angle_beta   90.00
_cell.angle_gamma   90.00
#
_symmetry.space_group_name_H-M   'P 1'
#
loop_
_entity.id
_entity.type
_entity.pdbx_description
1 polymer ?
#
loop_
_entity_poly.entity_id
_entity_poly.type
_entity_poly.pdbx_seq_one_letter_code
_entity_poly.pdbx_strand_id
1 'polypeptide(L)'
;MEKIHYFRPLYLALALTISLFSTASTPNRYKTSASLPDSLLTEQHIRSIYYTLPDSALSLLDEAEARRLPHLPQFRIDMLRGTVYERQGMYHLKERYIRRALQSDSVQHTPLRKLQVLTQLATTLDRLNKYEEGIRICTEAIELAQEQGQKAKESELLFTLGRMYQGMKLDDKAFRYMYRSIELLQGTDNVRELAQLSTSYGDLSAYLAENERLDEAIALCEKRLDVISRMSLLPGPPPGYIDQQYGYLYSKLAWYYLQNGQSEKAAETARKYQSTGFAQSQAGQTEIVPYLLGTRQYHKVLQLLDASSALAEPADTFNYGHLILLDRYARTYRGLKRPELADSYQQRITMLTDSIYAREKAGQAHEFAIIYQTQEKDAQIREAQHKLARQRVLFITTSFIAILLAILLWEKHLHLRRTRERNQIAARQIEELLAQKEEPVSYTHLRAHETLSDLV
;
A
#
# COMPACT_ATOMS: atom_id res chain seq x y z
N MET A 1 -58.89 15.50 36.90
CA MET A 1 -58.26 15.52 35.54
C MET A 1 -57.38 16.73 35.32
N GLU A 2 -56.47 17.08 36.27
CA GLU A 2 -55.59 18.28 36.18
C GLU A 2 -54.08 18.02 36.20
N LYS A 3 -53.65 16.74 36.13
CA LYS A 3 -52.23 16.39 36.23
C LYS A 3 -51.44 16.33 34.92
N ILE A 4 -52.06 16.53 33.75
CA ILE A 4 -51.40 16.30 32.45
C ILE A 4 -50.81 17.58 31.82
N HIS A 5 -51.17 18.78 32.27
CA HIS A 5 -50.73 20.04 31.65
C HIS A 5 -49.32 20.53 32.04
N TYR A 6 -48.71 20.00 33.10
CA TYR A 6 -47.39 20.48 33.58
C TYR A 6 -46.18 19.77 32.93
N PHE A 7 -46.38 18.67 32.20
CA PHE A 7 -45.30 17.97 31.51
C PHE A 7 -45.07 18.42 30.07
N ARG A 8 -45.97 19.21 29.49
CA ARG A 8 -45.86 19.69 28.11
C ARG A 8 -44.55 20.40 27.76
N PRO A 9 -43.97 21.31 28.58
CA PRO A 9 -42.71 21.97 28.22
C PRO A 9 -41.50 21.03 28.26
N LEU A 10 -41.50 20.00 29.14
CA LEU A 10 -40.43 19.03 29.24
C LEU A 10 -40.44 18.06 28.05
N TYR A 11 -41.62 17.63 27.62
CA TYR A 11 -41.81 16.82 26.41
C TYR A 11 -41.49 17.60 25.13
N LEU A 12 -41.79 18.88 25.06
CA LEU A 12 -41.40 19.73 23.94
C LEU A 12 -39.90 19.96 23.89
N ALA A 13 -39.25 20.17 25.01
CA ALA A 13 -37.77 20.27 25.06
C ALA A 13 -37.09 18.95 24.68
N LEU A 14 -37.61 17.81 25.14
CA LEU A 14 -37.09 16.48 24.78
C LEU A 14 -37.37 16.14 23.28
N ALA A 15 -38.54 16.50 22.78
CA ALA A 15 -38.91 16.32 21.36
C ALA A 15 -38.08 17.23 20.43
N LEU A 16 -37.77 18.46 20.85
CA LEU A 16 -36.86 19.35 20.10
C LEU A 16 -35.43 18.87 20.10
N THR A 17 -34.92 18.29 21.20
CA THR A 17 -33.59 17.68 21.23
C THR A 17 -33.53 16.41 20.37
N ILE A 18 -34.56 15.58 20.37
CA ILE A 18 -34.62 14.36 19.52
C ILE A 18 -34.77 14.74 18.03
N SER A 19 -35.55 15.80 17.69
CA SER A 19 -35.67 16.24 16.30
C SER A 19 -34.38 16.89 15.77
N LEU A 20 -33.62 17.59 16.61
CA LEU A 20 -32.30 18.12 16.28
C LEU A 20 -31.26 16.99 16.14
N PHE A 21 -31.39 15.90 16.88
CA PHE A 21 -30.60 14.68 16.67
C PHE A 21 -30.88 13.97 15.33
N SER A 22 -32.14 13.99 14.90
CA SER A 22 -32.59 13.37 13.67
C SER A 22 -32.10 14.10 12.41
N THR A 23 -31.96 15.44 12.48
CA THR A 23 -31.51 16.26 11.33
C THR A 23 -29.97 16.34 11.20
N ALA A 24 -29.22 16.07 12.26
CA ALA A 24 -27.76 16.05 12.23
C ALA A 24 -27.16 14.73 11.69
N SER A 25 -27.99 13.75 11.40
CA SER A 25 -27.58 12.40 10.97
C SER A 25 -27.98 12.03 9.55
N THR A 26 -28.16 13.00 8.66
CA THR A 26 -28.23 12.65 7.24
C THR A 26 -26.82 12.64 6.66
N PRO A 27 -26.22 11.46 6.44
CA PRO A 27 -25.06 11.39 5.56
C PRO A 27 -25.55 11.82 4.18
N ASN A 28 -24.80 12.73 3.58
CA ASN A 28 -24.98 13.17 2.22
C ASN A 28 -25.16 11.91 1.34
N ARG A 29 -26.38 11.68 0.85
CA ARG A 29 -26.67 10.62 -0.10
C ARG A 29 -25.96 10.96 -1.40
N TYR A 30 -24.69 10.53 -1.52
CA TYR A 30 -24.13 10.31 -2.83
C TYR A 30 -25.09 9.34 -3.54
N LYS A 31 -25.46 9.71 -4.77
CA LYS A 31 -26.28 8.89 -5.67
C LYS A 31 -25.83 7.44 -5.54
N THR A 32 -26.72 6.56 -5.18
CA THR A 32 -26.54 5.10 -5.22
C THR A 32 -26.31 4.68 -6.67
N SER A 33 -25.07 4.76 -7.13
CA SER A 33 -24.60 3.82 -8.13
C SER A 33 -24.75 2.44 -7.49
N ALA A 34 -25.31 1.48 -8.22
CA ALA A 34 -25.48 0.11 -7.72
C ALA A 34 -24.16 -0.32 -7.04
N SER A 35 -24.23 -0.68 -5.77
CA SER A 35 -23.04 -1.02 -5.00
C SER A 35 -22.39 -2.22 -5.65
N LEU A 36 -21.11 -2.10 -6.00
CA LEU A 36 -20.35 -3.20 -6.59
C LEU A 36 -20.47 -4.46 -5.70
N PRO A 37 -20.65 -5.65 -6.27
CA PRO A 37 -20.66 -6.88 -5.51
C PRO A 37 -19.38 -7.07 -4.69
N ASP A 38 -19.47 -7.53 -3.45
CA ASP A 38 -18.30 -7.77 -2.60
C ASP A 38 -17.33 -8.81 -3.19
N SER A 39 -17.82 -9.69 -4.07
CA SER A 39 -17.01 -10.66 -4.81
C SER A 39 -15.95 -10.01 -5.72
N LEU A 40 -16.18 -8.78 -6.19
CA LEU A 40 -15.21 -8.00 -6.96
C LEU A 40 -14.18 -7.28 -6.07
N LEU A 41 -14.51 -7.07 -4.78
CA LEU A 41 -13.67 -6.37 -3.81
C LEU A 41 -12.79 -7.35 -3.02
N THR A 42 -12.24 -8.36 -3.69
CA THR A 42 -11.33 -9.35 -3.10
C THR A 42 -9.91 -9.16 -3.62
N GLU A 43 -8.92 -9.49 -2.77
CA GLU A 43 -7.51 -9.46 -3.19
C GLU A 43 -7.27 -10.29 -4.45
N GLN A 44 -7.87 -11.48 -4.53
CA GLN A 44 -7.71 -12.38 -5.67
C GLN A 44 -8.23 -11.75 -6.97
N HIS A 45 -9.42 -11.15 -6.96
CA HIS A 45 -9.97 -10.49 -8.14
C HIS A 45 -9.14 -9.28 -8.55
N ILE A 46 -8.76 -8.41 -7.60
CA ILE A 46 -7.92 -7.24 -7.88
C ILE A 46 -6.58 -7.66 -8.50
N ARG A 47 -5.97 -8.74 -7.97
CA ARG A 47 -4.73 -9.32 -8.52
C ARG A 47 -4.90 -9.90 -9.92
N SER A 48 -6.08 -10.37 -10.30
CA SER A 48 -6.32 -10.91 -11.64
C SER A 48 -6.40 -9.83 -12.72
N ILE A 49 -6.76 -8.60 -12.35
CA ILE A 49 -7.00 -7.51 -13.31
C ILE A 49 -5.95 -6.40 -13.31
N TYR A 50 -5.12 -6.26 -12.27
CA TYR A 50 -4.24 -5.08 -12.13
C TYR A 50 -3.19 -4.95 -13.25
N TYR A 51 -2.88 -6.03 -13.95
CA TYR A 51 -1.99 -6.00 -15.10
C TYR A 51 -2.63 -5.41 -16.35
N THR A 52 -3.86 -5.78 -16.61
CA THR A 52 -4.59 -5.44 -17.84
C THR A 52 -5.45 -4.21 -17.69
N LEU A 53 -5.96 -3.96 -16.48
CA LEU A 53 -6.90 -2.89 -16.15
C LEU A 53 -6.49 -2.17 -14.86
N PRO A 54 -5.32 -1.50 -14.81
CA PRO A 54 -4.80 -0.88 -13.59
C PRO A 54 -5.73 0.17 -12.99
N ASP A 55 -6.38 1.00 -13.80
CA ASP A 55 -7.30 2.04 -13.33
C ASP A 55 -8.57 1.43 -12.70
N SER A 56 -9.07 0.34 -13.28
CA SER A 56 -10.18 -0.42 -12.69
C SER A 56 -9.77 -1.03 -11.34
N ALA A 57 -8.56 -1.58 -11.24
CA ALA A 57 -8.04 -2.12 -9.99
C ALA A 57 -7.93 -1.02 -8.91
N LEU A 58 -7.46 0.19 -9.26
CA LEU A 58 -7.41 1.33 -8.34
C LEU A 58 -8.82 1.74 -7.88
N SER A 59 -9.79 1.80 -8.80
CA SER A 59 -11.19 2.13 -8.48
C SER A 59 -11.82 1.10 -7.52
N LEU A 60 -11.53 -0.20 -7.70
CA LEU A 60 -11.98 -1.24 -6.77
C LEU A 60 -11.32 -1.10 -5.38
N LEU A 61 -10.05 -0.72 -5.33
CA LEU A 61 -9.35 -0.45 -4.07
C LEU A 61 -9.90 0.78 -3.35
N ASP A 62 -10.32 1.82 -4.07
CA ASP A 62 -10.98 3.01 -3.50
C ASP A 62 -12.34 2.65 -2.89
N GLU A 63 -13.13 1.84 -3.59
CA GLU A 63 -14.42 1.35 -3.08
C GLU A 63 -14.24 0.43 -1.85
N ALA A 64 -13.26 -0.48 -1.87
CA ALA A 64 -12.94 -1.35 -0.75
C ALA A 64 -12.50 -0.56 0.50
N GLU A 65 -11.69 0.50 0.32
CA GLU A 65 -11.27 1.41 1.39
C GLU A 65 -12.48 2.18 1.97
N ALA A 66 -13.37 2.70 1.11
CA ALA A 66 -14.56 3.42 1.54
C ALA A 66 -15.52 2.53 2.36
N ARG A 67 -15.66 1.26 1.99
CA ARG A 67 -16.51 0.27 2.70
C ARG A 67 -15.88 -0.31 3.96
N ARG A 68 -14.57 -0.16 4.17
CA ARG A 68 -13.82 -0.74 5.30
C ARG A 68 -14.06 -2.24 5.48
N LEU A 69 -13.89 -2.98 4.40
CA LEU A 69 -14.19 -4.42 4.38
C LEU A 69 -13.25 -5.20 5.32
N PRO A 70 -13.77 -6.05 6.23
CA PRO A 70 -12.94 -6.76 7.20
C PRO A 70 -11.92 -7.72 6.56
N HIS A 71 -12.26 -8.32 5.41
CA HIS A 71 -11.40 -9.27 4.71
C HIS A 71 -10.30 -8.58 3.87
N LEU A 72 -10.39 -7.25 3.67
CA LEU A 72 -9.39 -6.47 2.96
C LEU A 72 -8.97 -5.26 3.81
N PRO A 73 -8.14 -5.46 4.83
CA PRO A 73 -7.72 -4.40 5.76
C PRO A 73 -6.88 -3.34 5.06
N GLN A 74 -6.84 -2.12 5.62
CA GLN A 74 -6.22 -0.94 5.02
C GLN A 74 -4.78 -1.17 4.56
N PHE A 75 -3.93 -1.79 5.38
CA PHE A 75 -2.55 -2.06 4.98
C PHE A 75 -2.46 -2.94 3.73
N ARG A 76 -3.43 -3.85 3.55
CA ARG A 76 -3.47 -4.73 2.38
C ARG A 76 -3.89 -3.97 1.13
N ILE A 77 -4.86 -3.07 1.27
CA ILE A 77 -5.26 -2.14 0.21
C ILE A 77 -4.05 -1.31 -0.23
N ASP A 78 -3.29 -0.76 0.71
CA ASP A 78 -2.11 0.05 0.43
C ASP A 78 -1.00 -0.74 -0.28
N MET A 79 -0.75 -1.98 0.14
CA MET A 79 0.18 -2.88 -0.52
C MET A 79 -0.24 -3.17 -1.97
N LEU A 80 -1.53 -3.42 -2.21
CA LEU A 80 -2.06 -3.67 -3.56
C LEU A 80 -1.97 -2.42 -4.43
N ARG A 81 -2.32 -1.23 -3.92
CA ARG A 81 -2.11 0.04 -4.63
C ARG A 81 -0.65 0.23 -5.02
N GLY A 82 0.26 0.00 -4.08
CA GLY A 82 1.69 0.04 -4.35
C GLY A 82 2.09 -0.88 -5.49
N THR A 83 1.51 -2.09 -5.57
CA THR A 83 1.77 -3.03 -6.67
C THR A 83 1.23 -2.53 -8.00
N VAL A 84 0.02 -1.93 -8.01
CA VAL A 84 -0.55 -1.33 -9.25
C VAL A 84 0.35 -0.20 -9.75
N TYR A 85 0.74 0.73 -8.87
CA TYR A 85 1.62 1.84 -9.24
C TYR A 85 3.01 1.38 -9.70
N GLU A 86 3.56 0.32 -9.11
CA GLU A 86 4.81 -0.29 -9.58
C GLU A 86 4.71 -0.73 -11.06
N ARG A 87 3.57 -1.32 -11.45
CA ARG A 87 3.34 -1.73 -12.84
C ARG A 87 3.24 -0.56 -13.81
N GLN A 88 2.79 0.58 -13.32
CA GLN A 88 2.76 1.83 -14.07
C GLN A 88 4.10 2.60 -14.04
N GLY A 89 5.13 2.07 -13.34
CA GLY A 89 6.42 2.75 -13.16
C GLY A 89 6.39 3.91 -12.15
N MET A 90 5.30 4.06 -11.41
CA MET A 90 5.09 5.17 -10.47
C MET A 90 5.61 4.80 -9.07
N TYR A 91 6.94 4.79 -8.93
CA TYR A 91 7.61 4.30 -7.71
C TYR A 91 7.48 5.24 -6.50
N HIS A 92 7.31 6.56 -6.69
CA HIS A 92 7.07 7.49 -5.57
C HIS A 92 5.67 7.30 -4.97
N LEU A 93 4.65 7.01 -5.80
CA LEU A 93 3.32 6.63 -5.33
C LEU A 93 3.36 5.28 -4.60
N LYS A 94 4.07 4.29 -5.16
CA LYS A 94 4.30 3.01 -4.45
C LYS A 94 4.92 3.26 -3.09
N GLU A 95 6.01 4.03 -3.00
CA GLU A 95 6.67 4.38 -1.74
C GLU A 95 5.69 4.96 -0.73
N ARG A 96 4.87 5.94 -1.15
CA ARG A 96 3.87 6.58 -0.29
C ARG A 96 2.91 5.57 0.34
N TYR A 97 2.34 4.68 -0.47
CA TYR A 97 1.38 3.70 0.02
C TYR A 97 2.03 2.62 0.88
N ILE A 98 3.23 2.16 0.54
CA ILE A 98 3.98 1.20 1.38
C ILE A 98 4.33 1.82 2.74
N ARG A 99 4.72 3.11 2.80
CA ARG A 99 4.94 3.82 4.07
C ARG A 99 3.65 3.95 4.89
N ARG A 100 2.51 4.21 4.23
CA ARG A 100 1.20 4.24 4.90
C ARG A 100 0.86 2.85 5.48
N ALA A 101 1.09 1.78 4.74
CA ALA A 101 0.92 0.42 5.21
C ALA A 101 1.82 0.12 6.44
N LEU A 102 3.07 0.58 6.42
CA LEU A 102 4.01 0.40 7.52
C LEU A 102 3.54 1.07 8.81
N GLN A 103 2.83 2.20 8.75
CA GLN A 103 2.29 2.91 9.92
C GLN A 103 1.06 2.23 10.55
N SER A 104 0.49 1.21 9.93
CA SER A 104 -0.68 0.50 10.45
C SER A 104 -0.32 -0.31 11.72
N ASP A 105 -1.13 -0.17 12.77
CA ASP A 105 -0.96 -0.93 14.03
C ASP A 105 -0.89 -2.44 13.79
N SER A 106 -1.70 -2.95 12.87
CA SER A 106 -1.73 -4.37 12.52
C SER A 106 -0.44 -4.86 11.86
N VAL A 107 0.33 -3.96 11.24
CA VAL A 107 1.65 -4.25 10.66
C VAL A 107 2.72 -4.14 11.75
N GLN A 108 2.69 -3.09 12.56
CA GLN A 108 3.69 -2.87 13.62
C GLN A 108 3.71 -3.99 14.66
N HIS A 109 2.54 -4.53 15.02
CA HIS A 109 2.41 -5.62 16.00
C HIS A 109 2.49 -7.04 15.42
N THR A 110 2.75 -7.19 14.10
CA THR A 110 2.86 -8.51 13.46
C THR A 110 4.18 -8.61 12.70
N PRO A 111 5.23 -9.27 13.28
CA PRO A 111 6.57 -9.31 12.69
C PRO A 111 6.62 -9.73 11.22
N LEU A 112 5.88 -10.78 10.83
CA LEU A 112 5.86 -11.25 9.45
C LEU A 112 5.21 -10.24 8.48
N ARG A 113 4.19 -9.49 8.92
CA ARG A 113 3.60 -8.41 8.12
C ARG A 113 4.58 -7.24 7.99
N LYS A 114 5.22 -6.86 9.11
CA LYS A 114 6.24 -5.81 9.12
C LYS A 114 7.38 -6.16 8.17
N LEU A 115 7.89 -7.39 8.23
CA LEU A 115 8.92 -7.88 7.31
C LEU A 115 8.49 -7.78 5.85
N GLN A 116 7.26 -8.20 5.52
CA GLN A 116 6.72 -8.10 4.17
C GLN A 116 6.70 -6.65 3.67
N VAL A 117 6.24 -5.70 4.50
CA VAL A 117 6.15 -4.29 4.14
C VAL A 117 7.53 -3.66 4.02
N LEU A 118 8.46 -3.94 4.95
CA LEU A 118 9.85 -3.45 4.90
C LEU A 118 10.58 -3.97 3.66
N THR A 119 10.38 -5.24 3.28
CA THR A 119 10.96 -5.80 2.05
C THR A 119 10.49 -5.03 0.82
N GLN A 120 9.18 -4.72 0.73
CA GLN A 120 8.64 -3.93 -0.37
C GLN A 120 9.16 -2.48 -0.36
N LEU A 121 9.34 -1.89 0.81
CA LEU A 121 9.90 -0.55 0.94
C LEU A 121 11.37 -0.53 0.51
N ALA A 122 12.19 -1.49 0.96
CA ALA A 122 13.59 -1.61 0.58
C ALA A 122 13.77 -1.72 -0.95
N THR A 123 13.00 -2.61 -1.59
CA THR A 123 13.06 -2.77 -3.05
C THR A 123 12.56 -1.51 -3.80
N THR A 124 11.61 -0.77 -3.24
CA THR A 124 11.12 0.48 -3.82
C THR A 124 12.17 1.58 -3.72
N LEU A 125 12.85 1.70 -2.57
CA LEU A 125 13.93 2.67 -2.37
C LEU A 125 15.13 2.40 -3.26
N ASP A 126 15.46 1.12 -3.51
CA ASP A 126 16.47 0.71 -4.49
C ASP A 126 16.12 1.22 -5.90
N ARG A 127 14.87 1.03 -6.33
CA ARG A 127 14.38 1.52 -7.64
C ARG A 127 14.39 3.04 -7.76
N LEU A 128 14.21 3.75 -6.65
CA LEU A 128 14.27 5.22 -6.57
C LEU A 128 15.68 5.78 -6.38
N ASN A 129 16.70 4.92 -6.34
CA ASN A 129 18.10 5.29 -6.04
C ASN A 129 18.25 6.00 -4.67
N LYS A 130 17.33 5.79 -3.74
CA LYS A 130 17.38 6.30 -2.37
C LYS A 130 18.21 5.36 -1.49
N TYR A 131 19.49 5.21 -1.84
CA TYR A 131 20.33 4.12 -1.31
C TYR A 131 20.57 4.23 0.19
N GLU A 132 20.84 5.40 0.74
CA GLU A 132 21.14 5.57 2.18
C GLU A 132 19.95 5.13 3.05
N GLU A 133 18.77 5.59 2.71
CA GLU A 133 17.55 5.19 3.42
C GLU A 133 17.20 3.71 3.15
N GLY A 134 17.37 3.28 1.90
CA GLY A 134 17.17 1.89 1.48
C GLY A 134 18.03 0.93 2.26
N ILE A 135 19.31 1.23 2.46
CA ILE A 135 20.24 0.43 3.26
C ILE A 135 19.76 0.31 4.71
N ARG A 136 19.31 1.41 5.32
CA ARG A 136 18.80 1.38 6.69
C ARG A 136 17.56 0.49 6.83
N ILE A 137 16.58 0.65 5.93
CA ILE A 137 15.35 -0.17 5.90
C ILE A 137 15.66 -1.64 5.60
N CYS A 138 16.60 -1.89 4.68
CA CYS A 138 17.03 -3.24 4.33
C CYS A 138 17.70 -3.93 5.51
N THR A 139 18.54 -3.22 6.28
CA THR A 139 19.20 -3.75 7.47
C THR A 139 18.17 -4.14 8.56
N GLU A 140 17.20 -3.25 8.86
CA GLU A 140 16.10 -3.56 9.78
C GLU A 140 15.31 -4.80 9.32
N ALA A 141 15.03 -4.89 8.03
CA ALA A 141 14.31 -6.02 7.47
C ALA A 141 15.11 -7.33 7.53
N ILE A 142 16.44 -7.29 7.35
CA ILE A 142 17.33 -8.45 7.47
C ILE A 142 17.32 -8.95 8.92
N GLU A 143 17.50 -8.09 9.91
CA GLU A 143 17.46 -8.44 11.33
C GLU A 143 16.12 -9.14 11.66
N LEU A 144 15.02 -8.57 11.24
CA LEU A 144 13.69 -9.16 11.45
C LEU A 144 13.52 -10.50 10.71
N ALA A 145 14.06 -10.65 9.49
CA ALA A 145 14.02 -11.91 8.77
C ALA A 145 14.80 -13.01 9.50
N GLN A 146 15.94 -12.67 10.08
CA GLN A 146 16.76 -13.59 10.90
C GLN A 146 16.01 -14.02 12.16
N GLU A 147 15.43 -13.06 12.92
CA GLU A 147 14.62 -13.34 14.10
C GLU A 147 13.44 -14.27 13.80
N GLN A 148 12.81 -14.10 12.64
CA GLN A 148 11.66 -14.91 12.21
C GLN A 148 12.04 -16.19 11.45
N GLY A 149 13.32 -16.49 11.28
CA GLY A 149 13.80 -17.66 10.55
C GLY A 149 13.46 -17.66 9.05
N GLN A 150 13.23 -16.50 8.44
CA GLN A 150 12.79 -16.34 7.05
C GLN A 150 13.96 -16.25 6.09
N LYS A 151 14.70 -17.38 5.89
CA LYS A 151 15.94 -17.44 5.08
C LYS A 151 15.78 -16.90 3.66
N ALA A 152 14.68 -17.23 2.98
CA ALA A 152 14.40 -16.73 1.63
C ALA A 152 14.28 -15.20 1.59
N LYS A 153 13.61 -14.60 2.60
CA LYS A 153 13.51 -13.15 2.72
C LYS A 153 14.83 -12.50 3.09
N GLU A 154 15.59 -13.09 3.99
CA GLU A 154 16.94 -12.64 4.31
C GLU A 154 17.82 -12.62 3.06
N SER A 155 17.82 -13.69 2.27
CA SER A 155 18.55 -13.77 1.00
C SER A 155 18.11 -12.68 0.01
N GLU A 156 16.81 -12.50 -0.21
CA GLU A 156 16.27 -11.44 -1.07
C GLU A 156 16.76 -10.04 -0.65
N LEU A 157 16.72 -9.76 0.65
CA LEU A 157 17.13 -8.48 1.22
C LEU A 157 18.65 -8.27 1.13
N LEU A 158 19.45 -9.30 1.39
CA LEU A 158 20.91 -9.22 1.22
C LEU A 158 21.30 -8.93 -0.23
N PHE A 159 20.61 -9.55 -1.20
CA PHE A 159 20.85 -9.27 -2.61
C PHE A 159 20.46 -7.84 -2.97
N THR A 160 19.32 -7.36 -2.47
CA THR A 160 18.86 -5.98 -2.64
C THR A 160 19.85 -4.99 -2.03
N LEU A 161 20.38 -5.27 -0.84
CA LEU A 161 21.43 -4.50 -0.19
C LEU A 161 22.71 -4.44 -1.04
N GLY A 162 23.11 -5.58 -1.62
CA GLY A 162 24.21 -5.64 -2.58
C GLY A 162 24.00 -4.75 -3.80
N ARG A 163 22.79 -4.73 -4.39
CA ARG A 163 22.46 -3.83 -5.51
C ARG A 163 22.53 -2.35 -5.13
N MET A 164 22.08 -1.99 -3.93
CA MET A 164 22.21 -0.60 -3.43
C MET A 164 23.67 -0.18 -3.33
N TYR A 165 24.55 -1.05 -2.80
CA TYR A 165 25.99 -0.78 -2.76
C TYR A 165 26.61 -0.71 -4.17
N GLN A 166 26.14 -1.53 -5.11
CA GLN A 166 26.51 -1.42 -6.53
C GLN A 166 26.13 -0.06 -7.12
N GLY A 167 24.88 0.39 -6.87
CA GLY A 167 24.42 1.71 -7.30
C GLY A 167 25.27 2.85 -6.74
N MET A 168 25.84 2.67 -5.54
CA MET A 168 26.79 3.61 -4.92
C MET A 168 28.25 3.43 -5.41
N LYS A 169 28.52 2.49 -6.32
CA LYS A 169 29.88 2.14 -6.80
C LYS A 169 30.82 1.60 -5.69
N LEU A 170 30.24 0.92 -4.71
CA LEU A 170 30.96 0.27 -3.62
C LEU A 170 31.02 -1.25 -3.88
N ASP A 171 31.72 -1.64 -4.92
CA ASP A 171 31.69 -2.97 -5.52
C ASP A 171 32.09 -4.09 -4.55
N ASP A 172 33.11 -3.89 -3.70
CA ASP A 172 33.52 -4.88 -2.70
C ASP A 172 32.39 -5.21 -1.71
N LYS A 173 31.65 -4.18 -1.28
CA LYS A 173 30.48 -4.39 -0.40
C LYS A 173 29.34 -5.06 -1.17
N ALA A 174 29.09 -4.63 -2.40
CA ALA A 174 28.07 -5.19 -3.26
C ALA A 174 28.28 -6.70 -3.44
N PHE A 175 29.47 -7.11 -3.86
CA PHE A 175 29.81 -8.52 -4.03
C PHE A 175 29.67 -9.31 -2.73
N ARG A 176 30.16 -8.81 -1.60
CA ARG A 176 30.06 -9.47 -0.30
C ARG A 176 28.63 -9.82 0.06
N TYR A 177 27.70 -8.86 -0.07
CA TYR A 177 26.28 -9.09 0.28
C TYR A 177 25.58 -9.99 -0.73
N MET A 178 25.87 -9.86 -2.03
CA MET A 178 25.30 -10.73 -3.06
C MET A 178 25.76 -12.19 -2.87
N TYR A 179 27.06 -12.44 -2.58
CA TYR A 179 27.54 -13.79 -2.28
C TYR A 179 26.89 -14.35 -1.02
N ARG A 180 26.79 -13.58 0.05
CA ARG A 180 26.11 -14.02 1.27
C ARG A 180 24.65 -14.39 1.03
N SER A 181 23.94 -13.65 0.18
CA SER A 181 22.57 -13.97 -0.24
C SER A 181 22.50 -15.36 -0.88
N ILE A 182 23.43 -15.65 -1.78
CA ILE A 182 23.52 -16.94 -2.48
C ILE A 182 23.83 -18.07 -1.49
N GLU A 183 24.80 -17.88 -0.59
CA GLU A 183 25.21 -18.88 0.40
C GLU A 183 24.06 -19.32 1.30
N LEU A 184 23.16 -18.42 1.68
CA LEU A 184 22.00 -18.74 2.52
C LEU A 184 21.04 -19.77 1.90
N LEU A 185 20.95 -19.79 0.57
CA LEU A 185 20.05 -20.70 -0.16
C LEU A 185 20.77 -21.90 -0.75
N GLN A 186 22.09 -22.01 -0.57
CA GLN A 186 22.83 -23.23 -1.00
C GLN A 186 22.25 -24.44 -0.27
N GLY A 187 22.04 -25.52 -1.03
CA GLY A 187 21.54 -26.79 -0.49
C GLY A 187 20.00 -26.83 -0.29
N THR A 188 19.25 -25.79 -0.62
CA THR A 188 17.79 -25.87 -0.60
C THR A 188 17.24 -26.84 -1.63
N ASP A 189 16.12 -27.51 -1.30
CA ASP A 189 15.31 -28.30 -2.24
C ASP A 189 13.91 -27.68 -2.47
N ASN A 190 13.70 -26.45 -1.99
CA ASN A 190 12.46 -25.71 -2.23
C ASN A 190 12.51 -25.06 -3.62
N VAL A 191 11.55 -25.37 -4.49
CA VAL A 191 11.47 -24.89 -5.87
C VAL A 191 11.51 -23.35 -5.96
N ARG A 192 10.82 -22.64 -5.05
CA ARG A 192 10.82 -21.17 -5.06
C ARG A 192 12.18 -20.59 -4.68
N GLU A 193 12.83 -21.19 -3.69
CA GLU A 193 14.18 -20.79 -3.28
C GLU A 193 15.23 -21.14 -4.35
N LEU A 194 15.11 -22.30 -5.03
CA LEU A 194 15.93 -22.63 -6.19
C LEU A 194 15.74 -21.64 -7.35
N ALA A 195 14.50 -21.23 -7.62
CA ALA A 195 14.22 -20.21 -8.63
C ALA A 195 14.84 -18.86 -8.26
N GLN A 196 14.75 -18.46 -6.98
CA GLN A 196 15.40 -17.26 -6.46
C GLN A 196 16.93 -17.37 -6.58
N LEU A 197 17.50 -18.49 -6.17
CA LEU A 197 18.95 -18.76 -6.26
C LEU A 197 19.44 -18.73 -7.71
N SER A 198 18.68 -19.33 -8.65
CA SER A 198 18.97 -19.26 -10.10
C SER A 198 19.01 -17.82 -10.60
N THR A 199 18.05 -17.00 -10.18
CA THR A 199 18.02 -15.56 -10.52
C THR A 199 19.24 -14.84 -9.95
N SER A 200 19.55 -15.04 -8.67
CA SER A 200 20.70 -14.40 -8.00
C SER A 200 22.02 -14.76 -8.67
N TYR A 201 22.21 -16.04 -9.07
CA TYR A 201 23.39 -16.43 -9.84
C TYR A 201 23.46 -15.73 -11.20
N GLY A 202 22.32 -15.60 -11.89
CA GLY A 202 22.24 -14.92 -13.18
C GLY A 202 22.60 -13.44 -13.09
N ASP A 203 22.02 -12.74 -12.12
CA ASP A 203 22.24 -11.30 -11.93
C ASP A 203 23.68 -11.03 -11.47
N LEU A 204 24.20 -11.81 -10.52
CA LEU A 204 25.59 -11.66 -10.06
C LEU A 204 26.60 -12.02 -11.16
N SER A 205 26.34 -13.02 -11.98
CA SER A 205 27.24 -13.37 -13.11
C SER A 205 27.29 -12.24 -14.14
N ALA A 206 26.15 -11.58 -14.41
CA ALA A 206 26.12 -10.42 -15.30
C ALA A 206 26.93 -9.25 -14.72
N TYR A 207 26.75 -8.98 -13.43
CA TYR A 207 27.49 -7.91 -12.74
C TYR A 207 29.01 -8.18 -12.70
N LEU A 208 29.42 -9.42 -12.45
CA LEU A 208 30.83 -9.82 -12.53
C LEU A 208 31.42 -9.61 -13.95
N ALA A 209 30.66 -10.02 -14.97
CA ALA A 209 31.11 -9.86 -16.35
C ALA A 209 31.24 -8.39 -16.76
N GLU A 210 30.34 -7.50 -16.29
CA GLU A 210 30.43 -6.05 -16.48
C GLU A 210 31.68 -5.44 -15.79
N ASN A 211 32.16 -6.08 -14.71
CA ASN A 211 33.38 -5.71 -13.99
C ASN A 211 34.61 -6.51 -14.45
N GLU A 212 34.60 -7.07 -15.65
CA GLU A 212 35.71 -7.80 -16.27
C GLU A 212 36.15 -9.07 -15.51
N ARG A 213 35.35 -9.57 -14.56
CA ARG A 213 35.59 -10.79 -13.74
C ARG A 213 34.98 -12.02 -14.42
N LEU A 214 35.38 -12.30 -15.67
CA LEU A 214 34.75 -13.31 -16.52
C LEU A 214 34.87 -14.74 -15.98
N ASP A 215 36.03 -15.12 -15.40
CA ASP A 215 36.19 -16.47 -14.84
C ASP A 215 35.20 -16.73 -13.71
N GLU A 216 34.94 -15.74 -12.86
CA GLU A 216 33.99 -15.88 -11.76
C GLU A 216 32.55 -15.89 -12.30
N ALA A 217 32.23 -15.05 -13.32
CA ALA A 217 30.96 -15.07 -13.98
C ALA A 217 30.62 -16.42 -14.59
N ILE A 218 31.59 -17.05 -15.26
CA ILE A 218 31.48 -18.40 -15.83
C ILE A 218 31.25 -19.44 -14.72
N ALA A 219 32.04 -19.40 -13.63
CA ALA A 219 31.88 -20.32 -12.50
C ALA A 219 30.47 -20.19 -11.85
N LEU A 220 29.89 -18.98 -11.76
CA LEU A 220 28.52 -18.81 -11.26
C LEU A 220 27.50 -19.37 -12.24
N CYS A 221 27.68 -19.19 -13.54
CA CYS A 221 26.82 -19.81 -14.55
C CYS A 221 26.84 -21.34 -14.48
N GLU A 222 27.99 -21.95 -14.23
CA GLU A 222 28.12 -23.40 -14.03
C GLU A 222 27.37 -23.87 -12.77
N LYS A 223 27.45 -23.12 -11.65
CA LYS A 223 26.65 -23.37 -10.44
C LYS A 223 25.14 -23.18 -10.71
N ARG A 224 24.78 -22.18 -11.51
CA ARG A 224 23.40 -22.00 -11.92
C ARG A 224 22.84 -23.16 -12.72
N LEU A 225 23.69 -23.79 -13.57
CA LEU A 225 23.30 -24.96 -14.32
C LEU A 225 22.88 -26.11 -13.40
N ASP A 226 23.64 -26.37 -12.32
CA ASP A 226 23.29 -27.36 -11.29
C ASP A 226 21.94 -27.04 -10.64
N VAL A 227 21.72 -25.78 -10.24
CA VAL A 227 20.47 -25.34 -9.65
C VAL A 227 19.25 -25.55 -10.58
N ILE A 228 19.39 -25.22 -11.87
CA ILE A 228 18.32 -25.45 -12.86
C ILE A 228 18.07 -26.95 -13.05
N SER A 229 19.13 -27.76 -13.08
CA SER A 229 19.02 -29.21 -13.19
C SER A 229 18.27 -29.80 -11.98
N ARG A 230 18.65 -29.43 -10.75
CA ARG A 230 17.93 -29.86 -9.54
C ARG A 230 16.46 -29.42 -9.57
N MET A 231 16.17 -28.15 -9.96
CA MET A 231 14.82 -27.63 -10.05
C MET A 231 13.97 -28.39 -11.10
N SER A 232 14.59 -28.89 -12.18
CA SER A 232 13.90 -29.65 -13.22
C SER A 232 13.38 -31.03 -12.76
N LEU A 233 13.93 -31.54 -11.67
CA LEU A 233 13.55 -32.83 -11.06
C LEU A 233 12.41 -32.69 -10.05
N LEU A 234 12.03 -31.45 -9.70
CA LEU A 234 11.03 -31.18 -8.68
C LEU A 234 9.69 -30.79 -9.31
N PRO A 235 8.55 -31.12 -8.67
CA PRO A 235 7.26 -30.64 -9.11
C PRO A 235 7.11 -29.15 -8.80
N GLY A 236 6.35 -28.43 -9.63
CA GLY A 236 5.93 -27.05 -9.34
C GLY A 236 6.34 -25.98 -10.33
N PRO A 237 7.46 -26.07 -11.09
CA PRO A 237 7.76 -25.10 -12.13
C PRO A 237 6.65 -25.11 -13.22
N PRO A 238 6.21 -23.91 -13.68
CA PRO A 238 5.26 -23.85 -14.80
C PRO A 238 5.82 -24.51 -16.07
N PRO A 239 4.95 -24.97 -16.98
CA PRO A 239 5.37 -25.48 -18.28
C PRO A 239 6.28 -24.48 -19.03
N GLY A 240 7.38 -24.95 -19.59
CA GLY A 240 8.35 -24.13 -20.32
C GLY A 240 9.32 -23.31 -19.45
N TYR A 241 9.08 -23.16 -18.15
CA TYR A 241 9.94 -22.35 -17.27
C TYR A 241 11.38 -22.86 -17.20
N ILE A 242 11.58 -24.16 -17.03
CA ILE A 242 12.91 -24.78 -16.97
C ILE A 242 13.66 -24.61 -18.30
N ASP A 243 13.00 -24.84 -19.43
CA ASP A 243 13.57 -24.62 -20.74
C ASP A 243 14.01 -23.16 -20.97
N GLN A 244 13.18 -22.23 -20.53
CA GLN A 244 13.50 -20.79 -20.52
C GLN A 244 14.75 -20.48 -19.66
N GLN A 245 14.87 -21.09 -18.47
CA GLN A 245 16.04 -20.90 -17.61
C GLN A 245 17.32 -21.43 -18.27
N TYR A 246 17.27 -22.59 -18.92
CA TYR A 246 18.39 -23.09 -19.71
C TYR A 246 18.74 -22.15 -20.87
N GLY A 247 17.74 -21.63 -21.59
CA GLY A 247 17.94 -20.71 -22.69
C GLY A 247 18.69 -19.43 -22.26
N TYR A 248 18.23 -18.78 -21.21
CA TYR A 248 18.93 -17.63 -20.65
C TYR A 248 20.33 -17.94 -20.17
N LEU A 249 20.53 -19.09 -19.52
CA LEU A 249 21.85 -19.50 -19.08
C LEU A 249 22.81 -19.73 -20.24
N TYR A 250 22.41 -20.54 -21.23
CA TYR A 250 23.29 -20.91 -22.34
C TYR A 250 23.60 -19.71 -23.25
N SER A 251 22.68 -18.77 -23.46
CA SER A 251 22.96 -17.57 -24.24
C SER A 251 24.03 -16.69 -23.59
N LYS A 252 23.95 -16.49 -22.27
CA LYS A 252 24.94 -15.72 -21.49
C LYS A 252 26.29 -16.45 -21.42
N LEU A 253 26.27 -17.73 -21.09
CA LEU A 253 27.49 -18.55 -20.93
C LEU A 253 28.24 -18.66 -22.27
N ALA A 254 27.56 -18.82 -23.42
CA ALA A 254 28.20 -18.79 -24.73
C ALA A 254 28.93 -17.46 -24.99
N TRP A 255 28.34 -16.35 -24.59
CA TRP A 255 28.96 -15.04 -24.71
C TRP A 255 30.18 -14.90 -23.77
N TYR A 256 30.06 -15.31 -22.51
CA TYR A 256 31.16 -15.21 -21.53
C TYR A 256 32.34 -16.10 -21.92
N TYR A 257 32.11 -17.34 -22.37
CA TYR A 257 33.17 -18.20 -22.90
C TYR A 257 33.89 -17.55 -24.10
N LEU A 258 33.13 -16.93 -25.01
CA LEU A 258 33.71 -16.24 -26.16
C LEU A 258 34.60 -15.07 -25.74
N GLN A 259 34.12 -14.23 -24.82
CA GLN A 259 34.87 -13.09 -24.26
C GLN A 259 36.14 -13.57 -23.55
N ASN A 260 36.07 -14.72 -22.88
CA ASN A 260 37.19 -15.32 -22.15
C ASN A 260 38.14 -16.16 -23.05
N GLY A 261 38.00 -16.05 -24.38
CA GLY A 261 38.84 -16.73 -25.35
C GLY A 261 38.58 -18.23 -25.52
N GLN A 262 37.57 -18.82 -24.84
CA GLN A 262 37.22 -20.24 -24.88
C GLN A 262 36.25 -20.55 -26.01
N SER A 263 36.73 -20.38 -27.26
CA SER A 263 35.87 -20.40 -28.48
C SER A 263 35.15 -21.75 -28.71
N GLU A 264 35.77 -22.88 -28.36
CA GLU A 264 35.16 -24.21 -28.52
C GLU A 264 33.97 -24.40 -27.56
N LYS A 265 34.16 -24.05 -26.28
CA LYS A 265 33.09 -24.10 -25.27
C LYS A 265 31.97 -23.10 -25.60
N ALA A 266 32.33 -21.93 -26.13
CA ALA A 266 31.35 -20.96 -26.58
C ALA A 266 30.46 -21.52 -27.70
N ALA A 267 31.07 -22.17 -28.70
CA ALA A 267 30.34 -22.77 -29.81
C ALA A 267 29.47 -23.98 -29.37
N GLU A 268 29.98 -24.83 -28.45
CA GLU A 268 29.19 -25.90 -27.89
C GLU A 268 27.98 -25.38 -27.10
N THR A 269 28.19 -24.37 -26.27
CA THR A 269 27.13 -23.77 -25.46
C THR A 269 26.07 -23.05 -26.34
N ALA A 270 26.52 -22.42 -27.41
CA ALA A 270 25.60 -21.83 -28.40
C ALA A 270 24.74 -22.90 -29.11
N ARG A 271 25.27 -24.10 -29.35
CA ARG A 271 24.46 -25.23 -29.87
C ARG A 271 23.43 -25.70 -28.83
N LYS A 272 23.81 -25.79 -27.55
CA LYS A 272 22.90 -26.13 -26.44
C LYS A 272 21.75 -25.09 -26.36
N TYR A 273 22.07 -23.79 -26.49
CA TYR A 273 21.05 -22.78 -26.59
C TYR A 273 20.07 -23.01 -27.74
N GLN A 274 20.58 -23.28 -28.94
CA GLN A 274 19.75 -23.51 -30.14
C GLN A 274 18.83 -24.73 -30.01
N SER A 275 19.17 -25.71 -29.16
CA SER A 275 18.32 -26.88 -28.89
C SER A 275 17.19 -26.63 -27.90
N THR A 276 17.14 -25.46 -27.23
CA THR A 276 16.03 -25.11 -26.32
C THR A 276 14.81 -24.65 -27.11
N GLY A 277 13.61 -24.95 -26.62
CA GLY A 277 12.36 -24.39 -27.15
C GLY A 277 12.31 -22.87 -26.97
N PHE A 278 12.92 -22.34 -25.92
CA PHE A 278 13.05 -20.91 -25.69
C PHE A 278 13.77 -20.19 -26.83
N ALA A 279 14.84 -20.76 -27.39
CA ALA A 279 15.57 -20.16 -28.51
C ALA A 279 14.69 -19.98 -29.77
N GLN A 280 13.61 -20.74 -29.88
CA GLN A 280 12.63 -20.63 -30.99
C GLN A 280 11.48 -19.68 -30.69
N SER A 281 11.34 -19.24 -29.43
CA SER A 281 10.29 -18.31 -29.00
C SER A 281 10.62 -16.88 -29.41
N GLN A 282 9.59 -16.04 -29.54
CA GLN A 282 9.75 -14.61 -29.80
C GLN A 282 10.67 -13.93 -28.77
N ALA A 283 10.55 -14.29 -27.49
CA ALA A 283 11.37 -13.74 -26.42
C ALA A 283 12.83 -14.21 -26.48
N GLY A 284 13.06 -15.48 -26.84
CA GLY A 284 14.36 -16.10 -26.81
C GLY A 284 15.24 -15.85 -28.03
N GLN A 285 14.66 -15.81 -29.22
CA GLN A 285 15.42 -15.86 -30.51
C GLN A 285 16.54 -14.82 -30.63
N THR A 286 16.44 -13.69 -29.95
CA THR A 286 17.46 -12.62 -29.98
C THR A 286 18.45 -12.64 -28.82
N GLU A 287 18.31 -13.54 -27.85
CA GLU A 287 19.20 -13.61 -26.68
C GLU A 287 20.63 -14.02 -27.03
N ILE A 288 20.83 -14.79 -28.12
CA ILE A 288 22.15 -15.22 -28.60
C ILE A 288 22.89 -14.14 -29.41
N VAL A 289 22.26 -13.00 -29.72
CA VAL A 289 22.83 -11.95 -30.57
C VAL A 289 24.22 -11.48 -30.08
N PRO A 290 24.51 -11.28 -28.80
CA PRO A 290 25.86 -10.91 -28.34
C PRO A 290 26.94 -11.89 -28.81
N TYR A 291 26.68 -13.19 -28.69
CA TYR A 291 27.59 -14.24 -29.17
C TYR A 291 27.76 -14.19 -30.70
N LEU A 292 26.67 -14.03 -31.46
CA LEU A 292 26.72 -13.94 -32.93
C LEU A 292 27.47 -12.70 -33.43
N LEU A 293 27.33 -11.56 -32.76
CA LEU A 293 28.11 -10.35 -33.03
C LEU A 293 29.59 -10.57 -32.76
N GLY A 294 29.93 -11.18 -31.63
CA GLY A 294 31.31 -11.50 -31.28
C GLY A 294 31.98 -12.50 -32.25
N THR A 295 31.20 -13.41 -32.79
CA THR A 295 31.68 -14.37 -33.81
C THR A 295 31.53 -13.86 -35.24
N ARG A 296 31.17 -12.57 -35.45
CA ARG A 296 31.03 -11.88 -36.73
C ARG A 296 29.99 -12.51 -37.68
N GLN A 297 28.98 -13.18 -37.15
CA GLN A 297 27.87 -13.78 -37.93
C GLN A 297 26.78 -12.73 -38.24
N TYR A 298 27.18 -11.57 -38.79
CA TYR A 298 26.33 -10.39 -38.95
C TYR A 298 25.06 -10.64 -39.82
N HIS A 299 25.15 -11.46 -40.86
CA HIS A 299 23.97 -11.78 -41.67
C HIS A 299 22.91 -12.56 -40.88
N LYS A 300 23.36 -13.49 -40.03
CA LYS A 300 22.45 -14.24 -39.16
C LYS A 300 21.81 -13.33 -38.10
N VAL A 301 22.57 -12.37 -37.60
CA VAL A 301 22.04 -11.37 -36.68
C VAL A 301 20.93 -10.57 -37.35
N LEU A 302 21.14 -10.04 -38.57
CA LEU A 302 20.09 -9.32 -39.30
C LEU A 302 18.83 -10.15 -39.46
N GLN A 303 18.97 -11.41 -39.92
CA GLN A 303 17.80 -12.29 -40.08
C GLN A 303 17.00 -12.45 -38.77
N LEU A 304 17.67 -12.61 -37.60
CA LEU A 304 17.00 -12.71 -36.32
C LEU A 304 16.34 -11.40 -35.88
N LEU A 305 17.01 -10.27 -36.09
CA LEU A 305 16.46 -8.97 -35.74
C LEU A 305 15.25 -8.61 -36.60
N ASP A 306 15.33 -8.86 -37.91
CA ASP A 306 14.23 -8.59 -38.87
C ASP A 306 13.03 -9.49 -38.58
N ALA A 307 13.24 -10.78 -38.28
CA ALA A 307 12.18 -11.70 -37.91
C ALA A 307 11.51 -11.28 -36.60
N SER A 308 12.32 -10.88 -35.58
CA SER A 308 11.80 -10.40 -34.31
C SER A 308 10.99 -9.11 -34.48
N SER A 309 11.47 -8.18 -35.30
CA SER A 309 10.79 -6.90 -35.56
C SER A 309 9.48 -7.08 -36.31
N ALA A 310 9.41 -8.04 -37.22
CA ALA A 310 8.19 -8.35 -37.99
C ALA A 310 7.09 -8.98 -37.11
N LEU A 311 7.45 -9.67 -36.03
CA LEU A 311 6.53 -10.29 -35.09
C LEU A 311 6.13 -9.34 -33.94
N ALA A 312 6.85 -8.22 -33.77
CA ALA A 312 6.53 -7.24 -32.74
C ALA A 312 5.24 -6.51 -33.13
N GLU A 313 4.21 -6.57 -32.27
CA GLU A 313 3.10 -5.64 -32.38
C GLU A 313 3.63 -4.21 -32.36
N PRO A 314 2.92 -3.21 -32.97
CA PRO A 314 3.28 -1.80 -32.88
C PRO A 314 3.12 -1.32 -31.41
N ALA A 315 3.78 -2.01 -30.51
CA ALA A 315 3.88 -1.66 -29.12
C ALA A 315 4.69 -0.37 -28.99
N ASP A 316 4.51 0.31 -27.87
CA ASP A 316 5.28 1.46 -27.47
C ASP A 316 6.79 1.25 -27.74
N THR A 317 7.32 1.92 -28.74
CA THR A 317 8.74 1.87 -29.13
C THR A 317 9.62 2.77 -28.24
N PHE A 318 9.02 3.53 -27.31
CA PHE A 318 9.72 4.40 -26.39
C PHE A 318 10.14 3.63 -25.12
N ASN A 319 11.02 2.64 -25.28
CA ASN A 319 11.51 1.84 -24.17
C ASN A 319 12.97 1.39 -24.38
N TYR A 320 13.63 0.97 -23.29
CA TYR A 320 15.01 0.50 -23.30
C TYR A 320 15.22 -0.76 -24.15
N GLY A 321 14.22 -1.62 -24.28
CA GLY A 321 14.29 -2.79 -25.16
C GLY A 321 14.47 -2.40 -26.62
N HIS A 322 13.80 -1.33 -27.06
CA HIS A 322 13.96 -0.79 -28.41
C HIS A 322 15.34 -0.13 -28.61
N LEU A 323 15.91 0.52 -27.57
CA LEU A 323 17.29 1.00 -27.62
C LEU A 323 18.30 -0.13 -27.86
N ILE A 324 18.14 -1.25 -27.14
CA ILE A 324 19.00 -2.45 -27.31
C ILE A 324 18.85 -3.00 -28.73
N LEU A 325 17.65 -3.04 -29.27
CA LEU A 325 17.39 -3.48 -30.64
C LEU A 325 18.13 -2.60 -31.66
N LEU A 326 18.01 -1.27 -31.54
CA LEU A 326 18.69 -0.31 -32.43
C LEU A 326 20.22 -0.41 -32.32
N ASP A 327 20.77 -0.58 -31.11
CA ASP A 327 22.21 -0.80 -30.90
C ASP A 327 22.70 -2.07 -31.60
N ARG A 328 21.93 -3.17 -31.50
CA ARG A 328 22.24 -4.43 -32.21
C ARG A 328 22.26 -4.23 -33.73
N TYR A 329 21.33 -3.48 -34.32
CA TYR A 329 21.34 -3.10 -35.73
C TYR A 329 22.58 -2.25 -36.05
N ALA A 330 22.89 -1.21 -35.30
CA ALA A 330 24.03 -0.33 -35.52
C ALA A 330 25.35 -1.12 -35.53
N ARG A 331 25.56 -1.99 -34.54
CA ARG A 331 26.75 -2.86 -34.48
C ARG A 331 26.81 -3.82 -35.66
N THR A 332 25.69 -4.39 -36.07
CA THR A 332 25.61 -5.33 -37.17
C THR A 332 25.98 -4.67 -38.49
N TYR A 333 25.41 -3.49 -38.79
CA TYR A 333 25.74 -2.77 -40.04
C TYR A 333 27.19 -2.26 -40.03
N ARG A 334 27.75 -1.87 -38.88
CA ARG A 334 29.16 -1.53 -38.76
C ARG A 334 30.05 -2.73 -39.11
N GLY A 335 29.69 -3.92 -38.58
CA GLY A 335 30.40 -5.16 -38.90
C GLY A 335 30.28 -5.57 -40.39
N LEU A 336 29.18 -5.26 -41.05
CA LEU A 336 28.96 -5.46 -42.48
C LEU A 336 29.61 -4.39 -43.38
N LYS A 337 30.38 -3.46 -42.76
CA LYS A 337 31.02 -2.34 -43.46
C LYS A 337 30.02 -1.40 -44.17
N ARG A 338 28.84 -1.19 -43.59
CA ARG A 338 27.81 -0.26 -44.04
C ARG A 338 27.67 0.91 -43.05
N PRO A 339 28.66 1.84 -43.03
CA PRO A 339 28.72 2.90 -42.04
C PRO A 339 27.50 3.82 -42.07
N GLU A 340 26.99 4.17 -43.25
CA GLU A 340 25.84 5.08 -43.39
C GLU A 340 24.59 4.54 -42.67
N LEU A 341 24.34 3.21 -42.78
CA LEU A 341 23.23 2.59 -42.06
C LEU A 341 23.51 2.52 -40.56
N ALA A 342 24.76 2.19 -40.16
CA ALA A 342 25.13 2.17 -38.74
C ALA A 342 24.93 3.53 -38.10
N ASP A 343 25.32 4.62 -38.77
CA ASP A 343 25.18 5.98 -38.29
C ASP A 343 23.71 6.42 -38.23
N SER A 344 22.89 6.02 -39.20
CA SER A 344 21.43 6.24 -39.15
C SER A 344 20.81 5.59 -37.89
N TYR A 345 21.17 4.35 -37.57
CA TYR A 345 20.70 3.71 -36.33
C TYR A 345 21.25 4.39 -35.07
N GLN A 346 22.50 4.88 -35.09
CA GLN A 346 23.08 5.63 -33.98
C GLN A 346 22.34 6.94 -33.72
N GLN A 347 21.94 7.67 -34.76
CA GLN A 347 21.11 8.86 -34.61
C GLN A 347 19.73 8.53 -33.98
N ARG A 348 19.10 7.42 -34.43
CA ARG A 348 17.84 6.96 -33.86
C ARG A 348 17.99 6.60 -32.37
N ILE A 349 19.11 6.00 -31.95
CA ILE A 349 19.41 5.72 -30.54
C ILE A 349 19.44 7.02 -29.75
N THR A 350 20.15 8.06 -30.22
CA THR A 350 20.21 9.36 -29.56
C THR A 350 18.82 9.98 -29.39
N MET A 351 18.06 10.06 -30.48
CA MET A 351 16.70 10.63 -30.45
C MET A 351 15.76 9.86 -29.52
N LEU A 352 15.87 8.53 -29.52
CA LEU A 352 15.05 7.70 -28.64
C LEU A 352 15.44 7.84 -27.18
N THR A 353 16.74 7.95 -26.87
CA THR A 353 17.25 8.21 -25.52
C THR A 353 16.69 9.51 -24.96
N ASP A 354 16.74 10.60 -25.75
CA ASP A 354 16.18 11.89 -25.36
C ASP A 354 14.66 11.80 -25.12
N SER A 355 13.97 11.07 -26.00
CA SER A 355 12.52 10.88 -25.89
C SER A 355 12.12 10.06 -24.67
N ILE A 356 12.86 8.99 -24.33
CA ILE A 356 12.66 8.19 -23.12
C ILE A 356 12.89 9.07 -21.88
N TYR A 357 13.98 9.84 -21.85
CA TYR A 357 14.28 10.75 -20.74
C TYR A 357 13.20 11.82 -20.54
N ALA A 358 12.72 12.44 -21.62
CA ALA A 358 11.63 13.40 -21.57
C ALA A 358 10.34 12.78 -21.03
N ARG A 359 10.01 11.54 -21.46
CA ARG A 359 8.84 10.80 -21.01
C ARG A 359 8.95 10.41 -19.52
N GLU A 360 10.12 9.97 -19.08
CA GLU A 360 10.36 9.66 -17.66
C GLU A 360 10.19 10.89 -16.78
N LYS A 361 10.74 12.04 -17.20
CA LYS A 361 10.54 13.32 -16.49
C LYS A 361 9.07 13.74 -16.44
N ALA A 362 8.36 13.65 -17.57
CA ALA A 362 6.93 13.95 -17.62
C ALA A 362 6.13 13.00 -16.72
N GLY A 363 6.47 11.69 -16.72
CA GLY A 363 5.90 10.69 -15.83
C GLY A 363 6.11 11.01 -14.36
N GLN A 364 7.32 11.40 -13.96
CA GLN A 364 7.63 11.84 -12.60
C GLN A 364 6.84 13.09 -12.21
N ALA A 365 6.75 14.08 -13.09
CA ALA A 365 5.96 15.29 -12.85
C ALA A 365 4.46 14.95 -12.65
N HIS A 366 3.93 14.05 -13.47
CA HIS A 366 2.55 13.55 -13.32
C HIS A 366 2.35 12.83 -11.97
N GLU A 367 3.28 11.96 -11.61
CA GLU A 367 3.28 11.24 -10.33
C GLU A 367 3.27 12.22 -9.13
N PHE A 368 4.15 13.23 -9.16
CA PHE A 368 4.17 14.27 -8.12
C PHE A 368 2.88 15.09 -8.07
N ALA A 369 2.27 15.38 -9.21
CA ALA A 369 0.98 16.06 -9.27
C ALA A 369 -0.13 15.23 -8.57
N ILE A 370 -0.17 13.92 -8.81
CA ILE A 370 -1.10 12.99 -8.13
C ILE A 370 -0.84 12.98 -6.62
N ILE A 371 0.43 12.91 -6.21
CA ILE A 371 0.83 12.95 -4.79
C ILE A 371 0.34 14.24 -4.14
N TYR A 372 0.56 15.39 -4.77
CA TYR A 372 0.12 16.69 -4.27
C TYR A 372 -1.40 16.79 -4.13
N GLN A 373 -2.14 16.42 -5.19
CA GLN A 373 -3.61 16.41 -5.16
C GLN A 373 -4.16 15.49 -4.05
N THR A 374 -3.53 14.33 -3.84
CA THR A 374 -3.94 13.41 -2.79
C THR A 374 -3.65 13.98 -1.40
N GLN A 375 -2.52 14.66 -1.21
CA GLN A 375 -2.19 15.34 0.05
C GLN A 375 -3.16 16.46 0.36
N GLU A 376 -3.55 17.24 -0.65
CA GLU A 376 -4.54 18.31 -0.50
C GLU A 376 -5.90 17.75 -0.09
N LYS A 377 -6.37 16.68 -0.75
CA LYS A 377 -7.62 15.98 -0.36
C LYS A 377 -7.54 15.43 1.08
N ASP A 378 -6.43 14.80 1.45
CA ASP A 378 -6.22 14.29 2.81
C ASP A 378 -6.24 15.43 3.84
N ALA A 379 -5.68 16.60 3.51
CA ALA A 379 -5.72 17.78 4.37
C ALA A 379 -7.14 18.32 4.54
N GLN A 380 -7.91 18.42 3.45
CA GLN A 380 -9.32 18.84 3.47
C GLN A 380 -10.19 17.87 4.30
N ILE A 381 -9.97 16.56 4.16
CA ILE A 381 -10.68 15.55 4.95
C ILE A 381 -10.34 15.71 6.44
N ARG A 382 -9.07 15.88 6.80
CA ARG A 382 -8.66 16.12 8.20
C ARG A 382 -9.29 17.39 8.77
N GLU A 383 -9.29 18.49 8.01
CA GLU A 383 -9.93 19.74 8.43
C GLU A 383 -11.43 19.58 8.67
N ALA A 384 -12.13 18.89 7.76
CA ALA A 384 -13.54 18.58 7.91
C ALA A 384 -13.82 17.72 9.16
N GLN A 385 -12.98 16.70 9.41
CA GLN A 385 -13.06 15.86 10.61
C GLN A 385 -12.85 16.68 11.90
N HIS A 386 -11.88 17.59 11.92
CA HIS A 386 -11.65 18.50 13.06
C HIS A 386 -12.82 19.44 13.30
N LYS A 387 -13.41 19.98 12.24
CA LYS A 387 -14.64 20.81 12.35
C LYS A 387 -15.80 20.02 12.94
N LEU A 388 -16.04 18.80 12.46
CA LEU A 388 -17.07 17.90 13.00
C LEU A 388 -16.80 17.50 14.46
N ALA A 389 -15.58 17.18 14.82
CA ALA A 389 -15.20 16.86 16.19
C ALA A 389 -15.44 18.04 17.14
N ARG A 390 -15.05 19.26 16.71
CA ARG A 390 -15.29 20.49 17.48
C ARG A 390 -16.80 20.76 17.65
N GLN A 391 -17.60 20.58 16.61
CA GLN A 391 -19.07 20.72 16.69
C GLN A 391 -19.69 19.70 17.64
N ARG A 392 -19.22 18.43 17.64
CA ARG A 392 -19.68 17.40 18.58
C ARG A 392 -19.38 17.78 20.02
N VAL A 393 -18.17 18.25 20.30
CA VAL A 393 -17.78 18.71 21.65
C VAL A 393 -18.67 19.87 22.10
N LEU A 394 -18.87 20.89 21.27
CA LEU A 394 -19.75 22.02 21.56
C LEU A 394 -21.18 21.55 21.83
N PHE A 395 -21.70 20.64 21.05
CA PHE A 395 -23.04 20.09 21.23
C PHE A 395 -23.18 19.33 22.56
N ILE A 396 -22.22 18.48 22.89
CA ILE A 396 -22.21 17.73 24.17
C ILE A 396 -22.16 18.69 25.34
N THR A 397 -21.30 19.72 25.31
CA THR A 397 -21.15 20.69 26.40
C THR A 397 -22.41 21.55 26.56
N THR A 398 -23.00 22.03 25.50
CA THR A 398 -24.25 22.79 25.56
C THR A 398 -25.46 21.97 26.06
N SER A 399 -25.54 20.70 25.62
CA SER A 399 -26.55 19.76 26.11
C SER A 399 -26.39 19.48 27.60
N PHE A 400 -25.17 19.28 28.07
CA PHE A 400 -24.87 19.08 29.50
C PHE A 400 -25.27 20.29 30.34
N ILE A 401 -24.94 21.51 29.92
CA ILE A 401 -25.37 22.77 30.58
C ILE A 401 -26.89 22.89 30.60
N ALA A 402 -27.56 22.57 29.52
CA ALA A 402 -29.05 22.63 29.45
C ALA A 402 -29.67 21.63 30.44
N ILE A 403 -29.15 20.44 30.56
CA ILE A 403 -29.59 19.41 31.54
C ILE A 403 -29.41 19.93 32.98
N LEU A 404 -28.23 20.49 33.29
CA LEU A 404 -27.96 21.06 34.63
C LEU A 404 -28.95 22.20 34.97
N LEU A 405 -29.19 23.10 34.04
CA LEU A 405 -30.18 24.18 34.21
C LEU A 405 -31.60 23.64 34.44
N ALA A 406 -31.99 22.60 33.69
CA ALA A 406 -33.27 21.92 33.88
C ALA A 406 -33.40 21.30 35.25
N ILE A 407 -32.35 20.66 35.78
CA ILE A 407 -32.33 20.10 37.14
C ILE A 407 -32.46 21.18 38.19
N LEU A 408 -31.72 22.29 38.07
CA LEU A 408 -31.80 23.44 39.01
C LEU A 408 -33.17 24.09 39.03
N LEU A 409 -33.79 24.28 37.86
CA LEU A 409 -35.15 24.80 37.73
C LEU A 409 -36.19 23.86 38.35
N TRP A 410 -35.99 22.54 38.18
CA TRP A 410 -36.81 21.51 38.77
C TRP A 410 -36.74 21.55 40.32
N GLU A 411 -35.54 21.62 40.84
CA GLU A 411 -35.26 21.70 42.28
C GLU A 411 -35.93 22.99 42.89
N LYS A 412 -35.72 24.13 42.23
CA LYS A 412 -36.37 25.40 42.64
C LYS A 412 -37.89 25.29 42.58
N HIS A 413 -38.46 24.66 41.57
CA HIS A 413 -39.89 24.42 41.45
C HIS A 413 -40.43 23.56 42.60
N LEU A 414 -39.75 22.49 42.95
CA LEU A 414 -40.09 21.63 44.10
C LEU A 414 -40.03 22.40 45.43
N HIS A 415 -39.00 23.22 45.62
CA HIS A 415 -38.84 24.05 46.80
C HIS A 415 -40.03 25.06 46.93
N LEU A 416 -40.37 25.73 45.84
CA LEU A 416 -41.52 26.64 45.83
C LEU A 416 -42.83 25.93 46.11
N ARG A 417 -43.05 24.72 45.59
CA ARG A 417 -44.24 23.90 45.93
C ARG A 417 -44.29 23.58 47.42
N ARG A 418 -43.19 23.09 48.00
CA ARG A 418 -43.12 22.77 49.42
C ARG A 418 -43.35 24.01 50.31
N THR A 419 -42.83 25.15 49.90
CA THR A 419 -43.07 26.44 50.60
C THR A 419 -44.54 26.88 50.53
N ARG A 420 -45.18 26.74 49.37
CA ARG A 420 -46.62 27.03 49.21
C ARG A 420 -47.49 26.10 50.07
N GLU A 421 -47.19 24.81 50.06
CA GLU A 421 -47.93 23.83 50.91
C GLU A 421 -47.76 24.15 52.40
N ARG A 422 -46.54 24.48 52.84
CA ARG A 422 -46.30 24.93 54.28
C ARG A 422 -47.08 26.19 54.58
N ASN A 423 -47.09 27.17 53.72
CA ASN A 423 -47.82 28.42 53.95
C ASN A 423 -49.34 28.18 53.98
N GLN A 424 -49.89 27.29 53.12
CA GLN A 424 -51.30 26.90 53.19
C GLN A 424 -51.69 26.17 54.49
N ILE A 425 -50.79 25.25 54.95
CA ILE A 425 -51.01 24.58 56.21
C ILE A 425 -50.97 25.59 57.38
N ALA A 426 -49.99 26.50 57.38
CA ALA A 426 -49.89 27.54 58.41
C ALA A 426 -51.09 28.49 58.36
N ALA A 427 -51.61 28.89 57.18
CA ALA A 427 -52.82 29.69 57.06
C ALA A 427 -54.05 28.98 57.64
N ARG A 428 -54.24 27.68 57.33
CA ARG A 428 -55.33 26.88 57.95
C ARG A 428 -55.22 26.79 59.47
N GLN A 429 -54.01 26.55 59.99
CA GLN A 429 -53.79 26.52 61.43
C GLN A 429 -54.12 27.89 62.09
N ILE A 430 -53.80 29.02 61.45
CA ILE A 430 -54.15 30.36 61.91
C ILE A 430 -55.70 30.55 61.88
N GLU A 431 -56.37 30.12 60.82
CA GLU A 431 -57.86 30.16 60.75
C GLU A 431 -58.51 29.30 61.84
N GLU A 432 -58.01 28.09 62.09
CA GLU A 432 -58.49 27.24 63.19
C GLU A 432 -58.27 27.85 64.54
N LEU A 433 -57.09 28.46 64.80
CA LEU A 433 -56.81 29.17 66.07
C LEU A 433 -57.66 30.45 66.22
N LEU A 434 -58.02 31.19 65.16
CA LEU A 434 -58.89 32.28 65.18
C LEU A 434 -60.33 31.84 65.44
N ALA A 435 -60.83 30.77 64.83
CA ALA A 435 -62.11 30.13 65.09
C ALA A 435 -62.27 29.65 66.51
N GLN A 436 -61.23 29.11 67.14
CA GLN A 436 -61.19 28.75 68.57
C GLN A 436 -61.22 29.97 69.47
N LYS A 437 -60.75 31.11 69.09
CA LYS A 437 -60.84 32.37 69.84
C LYS A 437 -62.23 33.09 69.75
N GLU A 438 -62.98 32.76 68.69
CA GLU A 438 -64.34 33.34 68.49
C GLU A 438 -65.43 32.45 69.16
N GLU A 439 -65.12 31.31 69.77
CA GLU A 439 -66.06 30.64 70.65
C GLU A 439 -66.38 31.64 71.81
N PRO A 440 -67.62 31.97 72.01
CA PRO A 440 -67.95 33.14 72.80
C PRO A 440 -67.77 32.85 74.34
N VAL A 441 -66.94 33.71 75.01
CA VAL A 441 -67.04 33.94 76.39
C VAL A 441 -68.39 34.58 76.69
N SER A 442 -69.52 33.86 76.38
CA SER A 442 -70.89 34.40 76.51
C SER A 442 -71.70 33.70 77.60
N TYR A 443 -71.10 32.87 78.44
CA TYR A 443 -71.90 32.17 79.49
C TYR A 443 -71.42 32.27 80.93
N THR A 444 -70.38 33.00 81.26
CA THR A 444 -69.90 33.12 82.64
C THR A 444 -70.17 34.46 83.26
N HIS A 445 -70.67 35.49 82.57
CA HIS A 445 -71.00 36.77 83.15
C HIS A 445 -72.49 37.01 83.53
N LEU A 446 -73.39 36.07 83.20
CA LEU A 446 -74.80 36.20 83.52
C LEU A 446 -75.27 35.49 84.76
N ARG A 447 -74.38 34.86 85.54
CA ARG A 447 -74.67 34.16 86.82
C ARG A 447 -74.09 34.83 88.05
N ALA A 448 -73.43 36.00 87.93
CA ALA A 448 -72.88 36.74 89.03
C ALA A 448 -73.76 37.98 89.43
N HIS A 449 -74.84 38.21 88.81
CA HIS A 449 -75.74 39.35 89.10
C HIS A 449 -77.11 38.98 89.79
N GLU A 450 -77.38 37.68 89.99
CA GLU A 450 -78.69 37.28 90.62
C GLU A 450 -78.60 36.79 92.08
N THR A 451 -77.45 36.99 92.77
CA THR A 451 -77.33 36.54 94.15
C THR A 451 -76.99 37.70 95.10
N LEU A 452 -77.37 38.94 94.80
CA LEU A 452 -77.19 40.10 95.70
C LEU A 452 -78.39 41.01 95.89
N SER A 453 -79.63 40.43 95.76
CA SER A 453 -80.87 41.21 96.09
C SER A 453 -81.82 40.46 97.03
N ASP A 454 -81.33 39.50 97.78
CA ASP A 454 -82.16 38.96 98.86
C ASP A 454 -81.33 38.90 100.22
N LEU A 455 -81.07 40.06 100.79
CA LEU A 455 -80.89 40.23 102.21
C LEU A 455 -80.85 41.72 102.58
N VAL A 456 -81.94 42.29 102.79
CA VAL A 456 -82.50 43.13 103.85
C VAL A 456 -83.88 43.59 103.48
#